data_dc077286c25cb127491d1b97f025630f
#
_entry.id   dc077286c25cb127491d1b97f025630f
#
_cell.length_a   1.000
_cell.length_b   1.000
_cell.length_c   1.000
_cell.angle_alpha   90.00
_cell.angle_beta   90.00
_cell.angle_gamma   90.00
#
_symmetry.space_group_name_H-M   'P 1'
#
loop_
_entity.id
_entity.type
_entity.pdbx_description
1 polymer ?
#
loop_
_entity_poly.entity_id
_entity_poly.type
_entity_poly.pdbx_seq_one_letter_code
_entity_poly.pdbx_strand_id
1 'polypeptide(L)'
;MRRTRLRPPLLAVALVAVLATSTGCLSARGAGGSATDTVNAGIGSDPSTFDPALGAASDDYFVDRLFYDTLTRRDSDGLTGGLATGWKAVSASEFVFTIRSGATCSDGTPITPTVVADSLTRFADPETASPGRTLAMGGGKATVTADDDADTVTVELTEDWADLPTGLSLPQTGIVCPAGLADPEGLAAGKVKGAFSGPYTLARATPAVRYELTLRQDYDAWPRFSEPLKGTAPATLVLTPFGDQSTKATQLLSGALDVASFSDESMVRFENNDSFSLDLVNQIGAYLLFNERKGSVFAGRPGLRRAVAQAVDPDAFTQVATNGRGQVLRSVGSAELPCVNTDTSLLPGYDPDAAGKVLDGVTIRLVGTNQLEQGNEYIAEVLRNAGADVKLRNLDNAQWSEVTSTGGNGWDVTIQGDLNVVGTLPSSLLRVMGPATEDGGRNKTGAVDEKGYAALQQAMSTTAADKRCQALQRAQESFLERVDAAPLAGLAEAAVSADSVSIRTLGDYIDPATIRITG
;
A
#
# COMPACT_ATOMS: atom_id res chain seq x y z
N MET A 1 -26.01 -71.90 28.62
CA MET A 1 -25.82 -72.63 29.87
C MET A 1 -24.86 -71.89 30.77
N ARG A 2 -25.30 -71.74 32.01
CA ARG A 2 -24.55 -71.39 33.25
C ARG A 2 -23.74 -70.08 33.31
N ARG A 3 -24.33 -69.23 34.11
CA ARG A 3 -23.81 -68.14 34.95
C ARG A 3 -22.69 -68.59 35.84
N THR A 4 -21.72 -67.72 36.11
CA THR A 4 -21.16 -67.56 37.47
C THR A 4 -20.75 -66.10 37.70
N ARG A 5 -21.38 -65.51 38.70
CA ARG A 5 -21.01 -64.21 39.28
C ARG A 5 -19.93 -64.47 40.34
N LEU A 6 -18.99 -63.54 40.45
CA LEU A 6 -18.24 -63.34 41.67
C LEU A 6 -18.07 -61.84 41.95
N ARG A 7 -18.45 -61.44 43.12
CA ARG A 7 -18.37 -60.08 43.70
C ARG A 7 -17.22 -60.07 44.75
N PRO A 8 -16.86 -58.90 45.30
CA PRO A 8 -15.53 -58.25 45.37
C PRO A 8 -14.81 -58.44 46.73
N PRO A 9 -13.70 -57.75 46.93
CA PRO A 9 -13.60 -57.02 48.19
C PRO A 9 -13.23 -55.51 48.03
N LEU A 10 -13.86 -54.75 48.89
CA LEU A 10 -13.59 -53.35 49.22
C LEU A 10 -12.21 -53.22 49.82
N LEU A 11 -11.40 -52.30 49.28
CA LEU A 11 -10.26 -51.71 50.00
C LEU A 11 -10.44 -50.20 50.00
N ALA A 12 -10.68 -49.66 51.18
CA ALA A 12 -10.71 -48.23 51.46
C ALA A 12 -9.28 -47.69 51.35
N VAL A 13 -9.03 -46.73 50.49
CA VAL A 13 -7.82 -45.92 50.52
C VAL A 13 -8.21 -44.46 50.73
N ALA A 14 -7.64 -43.89 51.80
CA ALA A 14 -7.88 -42.54 52.25
C ALA A 14 -7.44 -41.48 51.21
N LEU A 15 -8.34 -40.59 50.86
CA LEU A 15 -8.06 -39.37 50.07
C LEU A 15 -7.41 -38.33 50.96
N VAL A 16 -6.12 -38.11 50.77
CA VAL A 16 -5.44 -36.91 51.27
C VAL A 16 -5.60 -35.83 50.20
N ALA A 17 -6.47 -34.87 50.40
CA ALA A 17 -6.62 -33.69 49.56
C ALA A 17 -5.46 -32.73 49.81
N VAL A 18 -4.52 -32.66 48.89
CA VAL A 18 -3.53 -31.59 48.82
C VAL A 18 -4.16 -30.48 47.95
N LEU A 19 -4.70 -29.45 48.60
CA LEU A 19 -5.02 -28.16 47.96
C LEU A 19 -3.70 -27.48 47.58
N ALA A 20 -3.28 -27.66 46.32
CA ALA A 20 -2.30 -26.80 45.70
C ALA A 20 -3.05 -25.54 45.21
N THR A 21 -2.97 -24.47 46.01
CA THR A 21 -3.35 -23.12 45.56
C THR A 21 -2.33 -22.67 44.54
N SER A 22 -2.66 -22.89 43.26
CA SER A 22 -1.99 -22.19 42.16
C SER A 22 -2.50 -20.75 42.14
N THR A 23 -1.84 -19.87 42.88
CA THR A 23 -1.89 -18.44 42.65
C THR A 23 -1.27 -18.16 41.30
N GLY A 24 -2.10 -18.18 40.25
CA GLY A 24 -1.78 -17.57 38.97
C GLY A 24 -1.64 -16.07 39.22
N CYS A 25 -0.42 -15.58 39.20
CA CYS A 25 -0.18 -14.15 39.07
C CYS A 25 -0.74 -13.70 37.71
N LEU A 26 -1.99 -13.25 37.67
CA LEU A 26 -2.39 -12.22 36.76
C LEU A 26 -1.57 -11.00 37.14
N SER A 27 -0.51 -10.72 36.44
CA SER A 27 0.15 -9.42 36.49
C SER A 27 -0.83 -8.40 35.92
N ALA A 28 -1.69 -7.85 36.82
CA ALA A 28 -2.31 -6.58 36.53
C ALA A 28 -1.14 -5.60 36.30
N ARG A 29 -1.04 -5.02 35.11
CA ARG A 29 -0.19 -3.86 34.84
C ARG A 29 -0.63 -2.78 35.84
N GLY A 30 0.10 -2.68 36.95
CA GLY A 30 -0.04 -1.60 37.89
C GLY A 30 0.47 -0.32 37.23
N ALA A 31 -0.27 0.77 37.38
CA ALA A 31 0.17 2.12 37.07
C ALA A 31 1.48 2.43 37.86
N GLY A 32 2.60 2.37 37.17
CA GLY A 32 3.95 2.53 37.74
C GLY A 32 4.95 1.73 36.91
N GLY A 33 4.89 1.83 35.56
CA GLY A 33 5.73 1.05 34.67
C GLY A 33 7.07 1.72 34.42
N SER A 34 8.14 0.97 34.55
CA SER A 34 9.29 1.19 33.69
C SER A 34 8.78 1.12 32.23
N ALA A 35 9.02 2.16 31.43
CA ALA A 35 8.71 2.17 30.01
C ALA A 35 9.28 0.89 29.39
N THR A 36 8.43 0.05 28.82
CA THR A 36 8.91 -1.13 28.11
C THR A 36 9.47 -0.63 26.78
N ASP A 37 10.75 -0.89 26.50
CA ASP A 37 11.40 -0.52 25.24
C ASP A 37 10.86 -1.34 24.04
N THR A 38 9.70 -1.96 24.20
CA THR A 38 9.07 -2.85 23.21
C THR A 38 7.71 -2.31 22.78
N VAL A 39 7.47 -2.29 21.46
CA VAL A 39 6.17 -2.02 20.85
C VAL A 39 5.70 -3.26 20.09
N ASN A 40 4.44 -3.64 20.30
CA ASN A 40 3.77 -4.75 19.62
C ASN A 40 2.87 -4.20 18.52
N ALA A 41 3.14 -4.52 17.28
CA ALA A 41 2.38 -4.08 16.11
C ALA A 41 1.61 -5.24 15.46
N GLY A 42 0.34 -4.98 15.12
CA GLY A 42 -0.48 -5.92 14.36
C GLY A 42 -0.37 -5.66 12.85
N ILE A 43 0.08 -6.66 12.09
CA ILE A 43 0.11 -6.64 10.61
C ILE A 43 -0.99 -7.54 10.03
N GLY A 44 -1.28 -7.43 8.73
CA GLY A 44 -2.37 -8.15 8.07
C GLY A 44 -2.04 -9.60 7.75
N SER A 45 -0.82 -9.87 7.33
CA SER A 45 -0.33 -11.20 6.94
C SER A 45 1.17 -11.34 7.20
N ASP A 46 1.69 -12.56 7.01
CA ASP A 46 3.13 -12.75 6.97
C ASP A 46 3.75 -11.99 5.79
N PRO A 47 4.93 -11.36 5.96
CA PRO A 47 5.70 -10.87 4.83
C PRO A 47 6.00 -12.02 3.86
N SER A 48 5.79 -11.78 2.57
CA SER A 48 6.05 -12.79 1.53
C SER A 48 7.54 -12.95 1.24
N THR A 49 8.31 -11.91 1.50
CA THR A 49 9.76 -11.84 1.29
C THR A 49 10.38 -10.80 2.21
N PHE A 50 11.69 -10.90 2.44
CA PHE A 50 12.51 -9.86 3.07
C PHE A 50 13.48 -9.20 2.07
N ASP A 51 13.30 -9.46 0.79
CA ASP A 51 13.98 -8.75 -0.29
C ASP A 51 13.11 -7.59 -0.76
N PRO A 52 13.47 -6.34 -0.49
CA PRO A 52 12.60 -5.19 -0.78
C PRO A 52 12.28 -5.09 -2.28
N ALA A 53 13.21 -5.45 -3.17
CA ALA A 53 12.96 -5.39 -4.61
C ALA A 53 11.83 -6.33 -5.07
N LEU A 54 11.48 -7.37 -4.30
CA LEU A 54 10.45 -8.36 -4.63
C LEU A 54 9.15 -8.15 -3.86
N GLY A 55 9.11 -7.21 -2.91
CA GLY A 55 7.91 -6.88 -2.13
C GLY A 55 6.73 -6.48 -3.03
N ALA A 56 5.57 -7.07 -2.82
CA ALA A 56 4.37 -6.87 -3.64
C ALA A 56 3.09 -6.59 -2.83
N ALA A 57 3.12 -6.78 -1.52
CA ALA A 57 2.00 -6.62 -0.61
C ALA A 57 2.26 -5.51 0.43
N SER A 58 1.19 -5.00 1.05
CA SER A 58 1.30 -3.93 2.06
C SER A 58 2.17 -4.34 3.25
N ASP A 59 2.10 -5.61 3.68
CA ASP A 59 2.90 -6.09 4.80
C ASP A 59 4.39 -6.25 4.42
N ASP A 60 4.72 -6.55 3.13
CA ASP A 60 6.09 -6.48 2.63
C ASP A 60 6.62 -5.06 2.74
N TYR A 61 5.85 -4.06 2.26
CA TYR A 61 6.22 -2.65 2.32
C TYR A 61 6.41 -2.15 3.75
N PHE A 62 5.60 -2.67 4.68
CA PHE A 62 5.71 -2.36 6.10
C PHE A 62 7.07 -2.83 6.67
N VAL A 63 7.45 -4.07 6.42
CA VAL A 63 8.73 -4.61 6.93
C VAL A 63 9.93 -4.03 6.18
N ASP A 64 9.81 -3.83 4.85
CA ASP A 64 10.87 -3.22 4.05
C ASP A 64 11.24 -1.83 4.58
N ARG A 65 10.23 -1.05 4.99
CA ARG A 65 10.44 0.29 5.54
C ARG A 65 11.19 0.28 6.88
N LEU A 66 11.09 -0.80 7.64
CA LEU A 66 11.83 -0.98 8.89
C LEU A 66 13.26 -1.48 8.68
N PHE A 67 13.49 -2.28 7.64
CA PHE A 67 14.77 -2.92 7.38
C PHE A 67 15.68 -2.14 6.43
N TYR A 68 15.08 -1.32 5.54
CA TYR A 68 15.84 -0.67 4.48
C TYR A 68 15.57 0.82 4.42
N ASP A 69 16.63 1.59 4.32
CA ASP A 69 16.54 2.99 3.97
C ASP A 69 16.45 3.18 2.45
N THR A 70 15.73 4.21 2.05
CA THR A 70 15.58 4.66 0.67
C THR A 70 16.33 5.98 0.47
N LEU A 71 16.60 6.39 -0.78
CA LEU A 71 17.29 7.65 -1.03
C LEU A 71 16.47 8.86 -0.56
N THR A 72 15.17 8.83 -0.78
CA THR A 72 14.23 9.86 -0.35
C THR A 72 13.16 9.26 0.54
N ARG A 73 12.45 10.11 1.28
CA ARG A 73 11.31 9.72 2.12
C ARG A 73 10.15 10.68 1.88
N ARG A 74 8.93 10.16 1.99
CA ARG A 74 7.74 11.03 1.99
C ARG A 74 7.69 11.84 3.28
N ASP A 75 7.18 13.07 3.19
CA ASP A 75 6.93 13.98 4.29
C ASP A 75 5.61 14.72 4.04
N SER A 76 5.08 15.41 5.04
CA SER A 76 3.85 16.22 4.90
C SER A 76 3.98 17.29 3.81
N ASP A 77 5.17 17.85 3.63
CA ASP A 77 5.45 18.90 2.65
C ASP A 77 6.01 18.36 1.32
N GLY A 78 5.92 17.05 1.08
CA GLY A 78 6.41 16.41 -0.14
C GLY A 78 7.48 15.35 0.14
N LEU A 79 8.75 15.62 -0.23
CA LEU A 79 9.86 14.70 -0.04
C LEU A 79 10.92 15.30 0.87
N THR A 80 11.45 14.46 1.77
CA THR A 80 12.68 14.73 2.54
C THR A 80 13.77 13.74 2.19
N GLY A 81 15.01 14.00 2.63
CA GLY A 81 16.12 13.07 2.44
C GLY A 81 15.99 11.83 3.34
N GLY A 82 16.29 10.67 2.74
CA GLY A 82 16.61 9.43 3.43
C GLY A 82 18.13 9.23 3.49
N LEU A 83 18.67 8.29 2.71
CA LEU A 83 20.11 8.17 2.51
C LEU A 83 20.70 9.30 1.64
N ALA A 84 19.89 9.92 0.78
CA ALA A 84 20.32 11.14 0.12
C ALA A 84 20.06 12.36 1.02
N THR A 85 21.04 13.24 1.15
CA THR A 85 20.90 14.53 1.84
C THR A 85 20.27 15.59 0.96
N GLY A 86 20.26 15.37 -0.36
CA GLY A 86 19.65 16.23 -1.36
C GLY A 86 19.77 15.61 -2.74
N TRP A 87 19.03 16.16 -3.70
CA TRP A 87 19.12 15.75 -5.10
C TRP A 87 18.90 16.92 -6.04
N LYS A 88 19.39 16.76 -7.26
CA LYS A 88 19.27 17.73 -8.34
C LYS A 88 18.78 17.02 -9.61
N ALA A 89 17.68 17.50 -10.18
CA ALA A 89 17.30 17.15 -11.55
C ALA A 89 18.22 17.90 -12.53
N VAL A 90 18.98 17.16 -13.32
CA VAL A 90 19.73 17.67 -14.48
C VAL A 90 18.78 17.79 -15.66
N SER A 91 17.93 16.79 -15.82
CA SER A 91 16.82 16.73 -16.76
C SER A 91 15.64 15.94 -16.14
N ALA A 92 14.60 15.65 -16.90
CA ALA A 92 13.53 14.75 -16.48
C ALA A 92 13.94 13.26 -16.54
N SER A 93 15.09 12.96 -17.14
CA SER A 93 15.66 11.62 -17.25
C SER A 93 17.01 11.47 -16.56
N GLU A 94 17.55 12.53 -15.91
CA GLU A 94 18.85 12.48 -15.23
C GLU A 94 18.78 13.19 -13.89
N PHE A 95 19.12 12.48 -12.82
CA PHE A 95 19.10 12.97 -11.44
C PHE A 95 20.39 12.60 -10.71
N VAL A 96 20.93 13.56 -9.97
CA VAL A 96 22.11 13.38 -9.12
C VAL A 96 21.68 13.48 -7.66
N PHE A 97 21.98 12.45 -6.88
CA PHE A 97 21.69 12.35 -5.45
C PHE A 97 22.97 12.45 -4.64
N THR A 98 23.02 13.34 -3.65
CA THR A 98 24.16 13.43 -2.72
C THR A 98 23.90 12.49 -1.55
N ILE A 99 24.77 11.50 -1.37
CA ILE A 99 24.64 10.46 -0.35
C ILE A 99 25.19 10.97 0.98
N ARG A 100 24.50 10.66 2.08
CA ARG A 100 24.97 11.05 3.41
C ARG A 100 26.20 10.25 3.81
N SER A 101 27.17 10.93 4.40
CA SER A 101 28.33 10.29 5.03
C SER A 101 27.94 9.65 6.37
N GLY A 102 28.63 8.58 6.75
CA GLY A 102 28.52 7.94 8.05
C GLY A 102 27.40 6.91 8.18
N ALA A 103 26.47 6.79 7.22
CA ALA A 103 25.49 5.72 7.22
C ALA A 103 26.17 4.35 7.07
N THR A 104 25.65 3.35 7.81
CA THR A 104 26.23 2.01 7.83
C THR A 104 25.18 0.94 7.61
N CYS A 105 25.58 -0.19 7.07
CA CYS A 105 24.85 -1.44 7.04
C CYS A 105 24.77 -2.06 8.44
N SER A 106 23.91 -3.05 8.62
CA SER A 106 23.71 -3.73 9.91
C SER A 106 24.90 -4.58 10.38
N ASP A 107 25.92 -4.76 9.56
CA ASP A 107 27.21 -5.36 9.92
C ASP A 107 28.34 -4.33 10.12
N GLY A 108 28.01 -3.03 10.03
CA GLY A 108 28.96 -1.92 10.15
C GLY A 108 29.63 -1.53 8.83
N THR A 109 29.36 -2.21 7.71
CA THR A 109 29.87 -1.82 6.39
C THR A 109 29.38 -0.42 6.03
N PRO A 110 30.24 0.55 5.62
CA PRO A 110 29.80 1.87 5.20
C PRO A 110 28.86 1.81 3.97
N ILE A 111 27.80 2.62 3.99
CA ILE A 111 26.93 2.82 2.83
C ILE A 111 27.53 3.95 2.00
N THR A 112 28.30 3.58 0.97
CA THR A 112 28.91 4.49 0.01
C THR A 112 28.03 4.69 -1.22
N PRO A 113 28.29 5.69 -2.09
CA PRO A 113 27.66 5.78 -3.40
C PRO A 113 27.71 4.48 -4.20
N THR A 114 28.83 3.75 -4.16
CA THR A 114 28.96 2.43 -4.82
C THR A 114 27.92 1.42 -4.28
N VAL A 115 27.77 1.31 -2.95
CA VAL A 115 26.76 0.40 -2.34
C VAL A 115 25.35 0.76 -2.78
N VAL A 116 25.03 2.05 -2.84
CA VAL A 116 23.74 2.54 -3.32
C VAL A 116 23.53 2.20 -4.79
N ALA A 117 24.53 2.44 -5.63
CA ALA A 117 24.45 2.18 -7.06
C ALA A 117 24.27 0.69 -7.37
N ASP A 118 25.00 -0.19 -6.68
CA ASP A 118 24.87 -1.65 -6.83
C ASP A 118 23.45 -2.12 -6.48
N SER A 119 22.89 -1.65 -5.36
CA SER A 119 21.54 -1.98 -4.94
C SER A 119 20.47 -1.50 -5.93
N LEU A 120 20.56 -0.25 -6.38
CA LEU A 120 19.61 0.32 -7.34
C LEU A 120 19.78 -0.29 -8.75
N THR A 121 20.99 -0.67 -9.15
CA THR A 121 21.23 -1.39 -10.42
C THR A 121 20.53 -2.74 -10.40
N ARG A 122 20.63 -3.50 -9.29
CA ARG A 122 19.90 -4.75 -9.12
C ARG A 122 18.37 -4.52 -9.15
N PHE A 123 17.86 -3.50 -8.45
CA PHE A 123 16.44 -3.16 -8.48
C PHE A 123 15.96 -2.83 -9.90
N ALA A 124 16.76 -2.11 -10.67
CA ALA A 124 16.44 -1.70 -12.04
C ALA A 124 16.56 -2.84 -13.08
N ASP A 125 17.28 -3.91 -12.74
CA ASP A 125 17.52 -5.04 -13.63
C ASP A 125 16.20 -5.79 -13.93
N PRO A 126 15.84 -5.98 -15.22
CA PRO A 126 14.68 -6.80 -15.59
C PRO A 126 14.71 -8.23 -15.05
N GLU A 127 15.91 -8.82 -14.84
CA GLU A 127 16.05 -10.17 -14.29
C GLU A 127 15.62 -10.25 -12.81
N THR A 128 15.70 -9.15 -12.07
CA THR A 128 15.16 -9.05 -10.69
C THR A 128 13.64 -9.12 -10.68
N ALA A 129 12.97 -8.77 -11.81
CA ALA A 129 11.52 -8.79 -11.96
C ALA A 129 10.77 -7.99 -10.86
N SER A 130 11.35 -6.89 -10.37
CA SER A 130 10.74 -6.06 -9.33
C SER A 130 9.39 -5.50 -9.76
N PRO A 131 8.30 -5.73 -8.99
CA PRO A 131 6.99 -5.15 -9.28
C PRO A 131 6.97 -3.63 -9.10
N GLY A 132 7.91 -3.08 -8.32
CA GLY A 132 8.05 -1.65 -8.07
C GLY A 132 8.83 -0.88 -9.15
N ARG A 133 9.56 -1.57 -10.04
CA ARG A 133 10.50 -0.93 -10.98
C ARG A 133 9.85 0.15 -11.85
N THR A 134 8.78 -0.18 -12.54
CA THR A 134 8.07 0.78 -13.42
C THR A 134 7.46 1.94 -12.64
N LEU A 135 7.04 1.70 -11.40
CA LEU A 135 6.52 2.74 -10.52
C LEU A 135 7.60 3.72 -10.08
N ALA A 136 8.80 3.20 -9.78
CA ALA A 136 9.92 4.00 -9.30
C ALA A 136 10.64 4.75 -10.43
N MET A 137 10.89 4.07 -11.57
CA MET A 137 11.82 4.51 -12.60
C MET A 137 11.20 4.66 -14.00
N GLY A 138 9.89 4.49 -14.14
CA GLY A 138 9.21 4.54 -15.43
C GLY A 138 9.43 3.30 -16.31
N GLY A 139 9.03 3.38 -17.58
CA GLY A 139 9.11 2.29 -18.57
C GLY A 139 10.51 2.03 -19.13
N GLY A 140 11.36 3.07 -19.15
CA GLY A 140 12.68 3.04 -19.76
C GLY A 140 13.71 2.20 -19.00
N LYS A 141 14.91 2.07 -19.56
CA LYS A 141 16.06 1.48 -18.86
C LYS A 141 16.69 2.52 -17.95
N ALA A 142 17.22 2.07 -16.82
CA ALA A 142 17.99 2.91 -15.90
C ALA A 142 19.46 2.49 -15.90
N THR A 143 20.34 3.50 -15.85
CA THR A 143 21.78 3.35 -15.60
C THR A 143 22.06 4.08 -14.29
N VAL A 144 22.72 3.41 -13.35
CA VAL A 144 23.08 3.99 -12.05
C VAL A 144 24.59 4.01 -11.93
N THR A 145 25.16 5.18 -11.69
CA THR A 145 26.61 5.38 -11.55
C THR A 145 26.94 6.04 -10.23
N ALA A 146 28.02 5.59 -9.61
CA ALA A 146 28.52 6.12 -8.35
C ALA A 146 29.77 6.96 -8.57
N ASP A 147 29.93 8.00 -7.75
CA ASP A 147 31.15 8.75 -7.55
C ASP A 147 31.41 8.84 -6.04
N ASP A 148 32.29 7.96 -5.53
CA ASP A 148 32.59 7.86 -4.10
C ASP A 148 33.46 9.07 -3.64
N ASP A 149 34.17 9.73 -4.53
CA ASP A 149 35.00 10.94 -4.21
C ASP A 149 34.08 12.17 -4.05
N ALA A 150 32.99 12.23 -4.80
CA ALA A 150 32.00 13.32 -4.76
C ALA A 150 30.82 13.05 -3.85
N ASP A 151 30.74 11.89 -3.20
CA ASP A 151 29.58 11.40 -2.44
C ASP A 151 28.28 11.42 -3.26
N THR A 152 28.29 11.07 -4.54
CA THR A 152 27.11 11.17 -5.41
C THR A 152 26.74 9.87 -6.12
N VAL A 153 25.43 9.71 -6.36
CA VAL A 153 24.87 8.70 -7.26
C VAL A 153 24.09 9.41 -8.36
N THR A 154 24.39 9.09 -9.60
CA THR A 154 23.65 9.57 -10.77
C THR A 154 22.75 8.45 -11.30
N VAL A 155 21.48 8.76 -11.51
CA VAL A 155 20.52 7.87 -12.16
C VAL A 155 20.10 8.48 -13.49
N GLU A 156 20.44 7.78 -14.58
CA GLU A 156 20.08 8.14 -15.95
C GLU A 156 19.01 7.17 -16.47
N LEU A 157 17.94 7.70 -17.04
CA LEU A 157 16.83 6.95 -17.62
C LEU A 157 16.81 7.13 -19.15
N THR A 158 16.45 6.10 -19.90
CA THR A 158 16.28 6.22 -21.35
C THR A 158 14.99 6.93 -21.75
N GLU A 159 14.07 7.09 -20.82
CA GLU A 159 12.80 7.82 -20.97
C GLU A 159 12.63 8.81 -19.84
N ASP A 160 11.98 9.93 -20.12
CA ASP A 160 11.71 10.96 -19.13
C ASP A 160 10.78 10.42 -18.01
N TRP A 161 11.21 10.57 -16.76
CA TRP A 161 10.45 10.18 -15.57
C TRP A 161 10.69 11.16 -14.42
N ALA A 162 10.04 12.33 -14.48
CA ALA A 162 10.21 13.41 -13.50
C ALA A 162 9.84 13.00 -12.06
N ASP A 163 9.15 11.86 -11.86
CA ASP A 163 8.81 11.29 -10.55
C ASP A 163 9.92 10.45 -9.93
N LEU A 164 11.09 10.32 -10.57
CA LEU A 164 12.18 9.48 -10.04
C LEU A 164 12.50 9.76 -8.56
N PRO A 165 12.62 11.01 -8.08
CA PRO A 165 12.87 11.25 -6.66
C PRO A 165 11.77 10.69 -5.76
N THR A 166 10.50 10.79 -6.17
CA THR A 166 9.37 10.20 -5.43
C THR A 166 9.38 8.68 -5.56
N GLY A 167 9.69 8.15 -6.73
CA GLY A 167 9.85 6.72 -6.96
C GLY A 167 10.90 6.08 -6.05
N LEU A 168 12.01 6.80 -5.80
CA LEU A 168 13.09 6.35 -4.90
C LEU A 168 12.76 6.55 -3.41
N SER A 169 11.52 6.88 -3.06
CA SER A 169 10.97 6.79 -1.72
C SER A 169 10.19 5.50 -1.46
N LEU A 170 9.91 4.70 -2.50
CA LEU A 170 9.21 3.42 -2.37
C LEU A 170 9.99 2.44 -1.50
N PRO A 171 9.34 1.68 -0.60
CA PRO A 171 10.00 0.65 0.19
C PRO A 171 10.79 -0.34 -0.67
N GLN A 172 10.28 -0.69 -1.86
CA GLN A 172 10.95 -1.60 -2.80
C GLN A 172 12.30 -1.09 -3.32
N THR A 173 12.55 0.22 -3.26
CA THR A 173 13.86 0.82 -3.61
C THR A 173 14.81 0.88 -2.42
N GLY A 174 14.48 0.19 -1.34
CA GLY A 174 15.32 0.06 -0.16
C GLY A 174 16.73 -0.41 -0.51
N ILE A 175 17.72 0.24 0.07
CA ILE A 175 19.14 -0.05 -0.22
C ILE A 175 19.55 -1.33 0.48
N VAL A 176 19.77 -2.37 -0.30
CA VAL A 176 20.29 -3.67 0.15
C VAL A 176 21.80 -3.59 0.25
N CYS A 177 22.33 -3.92 1.41
CA CYS A 177 23.76 -3.93 1.68
C CYS A 177 24.49 -5.06 0.95
N PRO A 178 25.83 -4.96 0.74
CA PRO A 178 26.59 -5.93 -0.07
C PRO A 178 26.42 -7.40 0.34
N ALA A 179 26.29 -7.66 1.64
CA ALA A 179 26.04 -9.02 2.14
C ALA A 179 24.74 -9.61 1.61
N GLY A 180 23.66 -8.78 1.51
CA GLY A 180 22.36 -9.19 0.96
C GLY A 180 22.41 -9.38 -0.55
N LEU A 181 23.13 -8.53 -1.27
CA LEU A 181 23.32 -8.65 -2.72
C LEU A 181 24.09 -9.92 -3.11
N ALA A 182 25.00 -10.39 -2.23
CA ALA A 182 25.78 -11.59 -2.44
C ALA A 182 24.98 -12.89 -2.21
N ASP A 183 23.87 -12.85 -1.47
CA ASP A 183 23.01 -14.03 -1.17
C ASP A 183 21.52 -13.66 -1.32
N PRO A 184 20.99 -13.61 -2.56
CA PRO A 184 19.60 -13.24 -2.81
C PRO A 184 18.57 -14.20 -2.19
N GLU A 185 18.88 -15.51 -2.11
CA GLU A 185 18.00 -16.49 -1.48
C GLU A 185 17.94 -16.29 0.04
N GLY A 186 19.09 -16.10 0.66
CA GLY A 186 19.20 -15.77 2.08
C GLY A 186 18.56 -14.42 2.40
N LEU A 187 18.69 -13.43 1.52
CA LEU A 187 18.03 -12.11 1.62
C LEU A 187 16.52 -12.26 1.65
N ALA A 188 15.93 -12.91 0.64
CA ALA A 188 14.49 -13.14 0.56
C ALA A 188 13.94 -13.91 1.77
N ALA A 189 14.73 -14.81 2.34
CA ALA A 189 14.40 -15.57 3.55
C ALA A 189 14.67 -14.82 4.87
N GLY A 190 15.21 -13.59 4.84
CA GLY A 190 15.57 -12.80 6.03
C GLY A 190 16.74 -13.36 6.85
N LYS A 191 17.62 -14.15 6.22
CA LYS A 191 18.72 -14.88 6.92
C LYS A 191 20.06 -14.15 6.87
N VAL A 192 20.20 -13.11 6.05
CA VAL A 192 21.45 -12.39 5.86
C VAL A 192 21.56 -11.23 6.84
N LYS A 193 22.33 -11.37 7.89
CA LYS A 193 22.43 -10.39 8.98
C LYS A 193 23.00 -9.03 8.56
N GLY A 194 23.90 -8.98 7.58
CA GLY A 194 24.52 -7.75 7.10
C GLY A 194 23.75 -7.06 5.97
N ALA A 195 22.52 -7.50 5.64
CA ALA A 195 21.78 -7.01 4.48
C ALA A 195 21.07 -5.67 4.68
N PHE A 196 20.83 -5.25 5.92
CA PHE A 196 19.89 -4.19 6.26
C PHE A 196 20.58 -2.82 6.34
N SER A 197 20.04 -1.82 5.66
CA SER A 197 20.47 -0.41 5.74
C SER A 197 19.67 0.42 6.73
N GLY A 198 18.44 -0.03 7.06
CA GLY A 198 17.48 0.68 7.89
C GLY A 198 17.70 0.53 9.39
N PRO A 199 16.76 1.07 10.21
CA PRO A 199 16.90 1.14 11.66
C PRO A 199 16.81 -0.20 12.37
N TYR A 200 16.14 -1.20 11.79
CA TYR A 200 15.92 -2.48 12.46
C TYR A 200 16.56 -3.66 11.74
N THR A 201 16.83 -4.71 12.51
CA THR A 201 17.28 -6.00 12.01
C THR A 201 16.32 -7.09 12.48
N LEU A 202 16.19 -8.18 11.71
CA LEU A 202 15.38 -9.33 12.04
C LEU A 202 16.10 -10.20 13.08
N ALA A 203 15.64 -10.17 14.33
CA ALA A 203 16.19 -10.98 15.39
C ALA A 203 15.62 -12.40 15.39
N ARG A 204 14.32 -12.53 15.11
CA ARG A 204 13.61 -13.81 15.05
C ARG A 204 12.41 -13.73 14.13
N ALA A 205 12.21 -14.77 13.31
CA ALA A 205 11.01 -14.99 12.52
C ALA A 205 10.37 -16.33 12.90
N THR A 206 9.07 -16.29 13.19
CA THR A 206 8.24 -17.48 13.37
C THR A 206 6.97 -17.24 12.54
N PRO A 207 6.95 -17.68 11.25
CA PRO A 207 5.83 -17.45 10.34
C PRO A 207 4.48 -17.87 10.97
N ALA A 208 3.43 -17.12 10.64
CA ALA A 208 2.08 -17.21 11.21
C ALA A 208 1.98 -16.95 12.73
N VAL A 209 3.08 -16.57 13.38
CA VAL A 209 3.09 -16.30 14.83
C VAL A 209 3.61 -14.92 15.14
N ARG A 210 4.87 -14.61 14.82
CA ARG A 210 5.47 -13.30 15.09
C ARG A 210 6.86 -13.11 14.46
N TYR A 211 7.24 -11.85 14.29
CA TYR A 211 8.56 -11.39 13.90
C TYR A 211 9.09 -10.43 14.97
N GLU A 212 10.28 -10.69 15.46
CA GLU A 212 10.96 -9.84 16.47
C GLU A 212 12.06 -9.06 15.75
N LEU A 213 11.98 -7.73 15.83
CA LEU A 213 12.92 -6.81 15.24
C LEU A 213 13.67 -6.07 16.34
N THR A 214 14.97 -5.91 16.18
CA THR A 214 15.82 -5.18 17.13
C THR A 214 16.33 -3.90 16.49
N LEU A 215 16.20 -2.78 17.21
CA LEU A 215 16.75 -1.49 16.80
C LEU A 215 18.27 -1.55 16.81
N ARG A 216 18.89 -1.11 15.73
CA ARG A 216 20.34 -0.95 15.64
C ARG A 216 20.80 0.21 16.52
N GLN A 217 21.75 -0.06 17.41
CA GLN A 217 22.25 0.96 18.33
C GLN A 217 23.17 2.00 17.65
N ASP A 218 23.75 1.62 16.53
CA ASP A 218 24.62 2.47 15.69
C ASP A 218 23.87 3.23 14.61
N TYR A 219 22.51 3.09 14.54
CA TYR A 219 21.73 3.74 13.51
C TYR A 219 21.48 5.22 13.81
N ASP A 220 21.95 6.09 12.92
CA ASP A 220 21.78 7.54 13.00
C ASP A 220 21.21 8.18 11.71
N ALA A 221 20.89 7.36 10.71
CA ALA A 221 20.42 7.81 9.41
C ALA A 221 18.93 8.24 9.36
N TRP A 222 18.36 8.62 10.51
CA TRP A 222 16.97 9.04 10.58
C TRP A 222 16.65 10.18 9.60
N PRO A 223 15.53 10.11 8.86
CA PRO A 223 15.04 11.20 8.02
C PRO A 223 14.80 12.46 8.84
N ARG A 224 15.11 13.61 8.27
CA ARG A 224 14.82 14.92 8.87
C ARG A 224 13.46 15.41 8.37
N PHE A 225 12.41 14.89 8.96
CA PHE A 225 11.05 15.33 8.64
C PHE A 225 10.84 16.81 8.99
N SER A 226 9.97 17.49 8.25
CA SER A 226 9.56 18.88 8.49
C SER A 226 9.03 19.06 9.92
N GLU A 227 8.28 18.09 10.41
CA GLU A 227 7.88 17.99 11.80
C GLU A 227 8.68 16.89 12.51
N PRO A 228 9.49 17.21 13.53
CA PRO A 228 10.26 16.22 14.27
C PRO A 228 9.38 15.14 14.92
N LEU A 229 9.83 13.90 14.90
CA LEU A 229 9.18 12.79 15.60
C LEU A 229 9.35 12.98 17.11
N LYS A 230 8.24 12.90 17.87
CA LYS A 230 8.26 12.96 19.32
C LYS A 230 8.46 11.57 19.90
N GLY A 231 9.19 11.45 20.99
CA GLY A 231 9.46 10.19 21.67
C GLY A 231 10.70 9.47 21.16
N THR A 232 10.85 8.21 21.55
CA THR A 232 12.01 7.36 21.26
C THR A 232 11.62 6.17 20.38
N ALA A 233 12.50 5.78 19.45
CA ALA A 233 12.30 4.55 18.68
C ALA A 233 12.33 3.34 19.64
N PRO A 234 11.38 2.38 19.55
CA PRO A 234 11.39 1.21 20.40
C PRO A 234 12.65 0.34 20.14
N ALA A 235 13.27 -0.13 21.21
CA ALA A 235 14.43 -1.03 21.12
C ALA A 235 14.05 -2.37 20.47
N THR A 236 12.79 -2.80 20.65
CA THR A 236 12.23 -4.01 20.05
C THR A 236 10.87 -3.69 19.43
N LEU A 237 10.69 -4.11 18.18
CA LEU A 237 9.37 -4.18 17.54
C LEU A 237 8.98 -5.65 17.39
N VAL A 238 7.76 -5.99 17.82
CA VAL A 238 7.19 -7.33 17.63
C VAL A 238 6.02 -7.20 16.65
N LEU A 239 6.15 -7.78 15.47
CA LEU A 239 5.08 -7.81 14.47
C LEU A 239 4.33 -9.12 14.58
N THR A 240 3.01 -9.06 14.71
CA THR A 240 2.13 -10.23 14.79
C THR A 240 1.13 -10.20 13.63
N PRO A 241 1.10 -11.23 12.77
CA PRO A 241 0.15 -11.31 11.67
C PRO A 241 -1.26 -11.70 12.16
N PHE A 242 -2.28 -11.00 11.64
CA PHE A 242 -3.69 -11.27 11.92
C PHE A 242 -4.48 -11.30 10.63
N GLY A 243 -4.97 -12.47 10.22
CA GLY A 243 -5.87 -12.62 9.07
C GLY A 243 -7.29 -12.06 9.30
N ASP A 244 -7.65 -11.78 10.57
CA ASP A 244 -8.96 -11.26 10.96
C ASP A 244 -8.81 -9.94 11.70
N GLN A 245 -9.41 -8.87 11.15
CA GLN A 245 -9.27 -7.51 11.68
C GLN A 245 -9.99 -7.34 13.03
N SER A 246 -11.11 -8.03 13.25
CA SER A 246 -11.84 -7.96 14.53
C SER A 246 -11.04 -8.57 15.68
N THR A 247 -10.33 -9.68 15.41
CA THR A 247 -9.37 -10.28 16.35
C THR A 247 -8.22 -9.31 16.64
N LYS A 248 -7.63 -8.72 15.59
CA LYS A 248 -6.57 -7.70 15.72
C LYS A 248 -7.02 -6.52 16.58
N ALA A 249 -8.24 -6.00 16.35
CA ALA A 249 -8.83 -4.93 17.16
C ALA A 249 -9.02 -5.35 18.63
N THR A 250 -9.41 -6.59 18.88
CA THR A 250 -9.55 -7.11 20.26
C THR A 250 -8.18 -7.17 20.97
N GLN A 251 -7.12 -7.57 20.26
CA GLN A 251 -5.77 -7.58 20.82
C GLN A 251 -5.26 -6.16 21.15
N LEU A 252 -5.56 -5.17 20.28
CA LEU A 252 -5.21 -3.78 20.53
C LEU A 252 -5.98 -3.21 21.75
N LEU A 253 -7.30 -3.44 21.83
CA LEU A 253 -8.12 -3.02 22.97
C LEU A 253 -7.70 -3.66 24.30
N SER A 254 -7.17 -4.87 24.28
CA SER A 254 -6.68 -5.56 25.49
C SER A 254 -5.27 -5.15 25.90
N GLY A 255 -4.57 -4.32 25.11
CA GLY A 255 -3.19 -3.93 25.32
C GLY A 255 -2.17 -5.03 25.00
N ALA A 256 -2.57 -6.07 24.25
CA ALA A 256 -1.64 -7.07 23.70
C ALA A 256 -0.92 -6.55 22.43
N LEU A 257 -1.53 -5.59 21.75
CA LEU A 257 -0.92 -4.76 20.72
C LEU A 257 -0.89 -3.31 21.19
N ASP A 258 0.06 -2.54 20.67
CA ASP A 258 0.23 -1.12 20.91
C ASP A 258 -0.12 -0.28 19.65
N VAL A 259 -0.01 -0.87 18.45
CA VAL A 259 -0.32 -0.21 17.17
C VAL A 259 -0.81 -1.21 16.14
N ALA A 260 -1.78 -0.80 15.33
CA ALA A 260 -2.27 -1.57 14.17
C ALA A 260 -2.99 -0.68 13.16
N SER A 261 -3.15 -1.15 11.91
CA SER A 261 -4.02 -0.52 10.91
C SER A 261 -5.28 -1.35 10.66
N PHE A 262 -6.36 -0.66 10.26
CA PHE A 262 -7.67 -1.23 9.98
C PHE A 262 -8.29 -0.60 8.73
N SER A 263 -8.80 -1.45 7.83
CA SER A 263 -9.49 -1.03 6.60
C SER A 263 -10.98 -1.42 6.60
N ASP A 264 -11.50 -1.94 7.71
CA ASP A 264 -12.88 -2.37 7.87
C ASP A 264 -13.58 -1.70 9.07
N GLU A 265 -14.79 -2.12 9.38
CA GLU A 265 -15.59 -1.60 10.48
C GLU A 265 -14.95 -1.77 11.87
N SER A 266 -13.91 -2.60 12.01
CA SER A 266 -13.21 -2.79 13.29
C SER A 266 -12.60 -1.49 13.83
N MET A 267 -12.29 -0.51 12.94
CA MET A 267 -11.79 0.80 13.34
C MET A 267 -12.77 1.60 14.21
N VAL A 268 -14.09 1.36 14.07
CA VAL A 268 -15.16 2.04 14.83
C VAL A 268 -14.96 1.88 16.34
N ARG A 269 -14.37 0.75 16.76
CA ARG A 269 -14.14 0.42 18.17
C ARG A 269 -13.16 1.37 18.88
N PHE A 270 -12.42 2.16 18.09
CA PHE A 270 -11.43 3.11 18.59
C PHE A 270 -11.89 4.57 18.46
N GLU A 271 -12.98 4.83 17.72
CA GLU A 271 -13.56 6.17 17.63
C GLU A 271 -14.07 6.62 19.01
N ASN A 272 -13.78 7.85 19.37
CA ASN A 272 -14.14 8.44 20.67
C ASN A 272 -13.62 7.65 21.89
N ASN A 273 -12.51 6.95 21.74
CA ASN A 273 -11.83 6.25 22.83
C ASN A 273 -10.50 6.95 23.14
N ASP A 274 -10.48 7.78 24.18
CA ASP A 274 -9.35 8.62 24.58
C ASP A 274 -8.05 7.84 24.90
N SER A 275 -8.12 6.50 24.98
CA SER A 275 -6.92 5.65 25.20
C SER A 275 -6.18 5.34 23.89
N PHE A 276 -6.70 5.78 22.75
CA PHE A 276 -6.11 5.51 21.45
C PHE A 276 -6.12 6.76 20.58
N SER A 277 -5.07 6.92 19.76
CA SER A 277 -5.06 7.81 18.61
C SER A 277 -5.56 7.04 17.39
N LEU A 278 -6.42 7.67 16.60
CA LEU A 278 -6.93 7.13 15.33
C LEU A 278 -6.74 8.16 14.24
N ASP A 279 -5.86 7.86 13.28
CA ASP A 279 -5.61 8.69 12.11
C ASP A 279 -6.11 7.99 10.85
N LEU A 280 -7.00 8.65 10.10
CA LEU A 280 -7.53 8.13 8.83
C LEU A 280 -6.64 8.55 7.67
N VAL A 281 -6.35 7.59 6.79
CA VAL A 281 -5.72 7.83 5.48
C VAL A 281 -6.62 7.28 4.37
N ASN A 282 -6.65 7.94 3.21
CA ASN A 282 -7.41 7.51 2.03
C ASN A 282 -6.44 7.01 0.94
N GLN A 283 -5.68 5.97 1.27
CA GLN A 283 -4.59 5.45 0.44
C GLN A 283 -5.09 4.76 -0.84
N ILE A 284 -6.31 4.24 -0.83
CA ILE A 284 -6.87 3.49 -1.95
C ILE A 284 -7.97 4.32 -2.63
N GLY A 285 -7.74 4.70 -3.88
CA GLY A 285 -8.78 5.30 -4.72
C GLY A 285 -9.64 4.22 -5.38
N ALA A 286 -10.97 4.24 -5.17
CA ALA A 286 -11.90 3.37 -5.87
C ALA A 286 -12.60 4.11 -7.00
N TYR A 287 -12.67 3.50 -8.19
CA TYR A 287 -13.35 4.04 -9.36
C TYR A 287 -13.89 2.92 -10.25
N LEU A 288 -14.95 3.19 -11.00
CA LEU A 288 -15.38 2.30 -12.07
C LEU A 288 -14.34 2.33 -13.20
N LEU A 289 -13.93 1.16 -13.62
CA LEU A 289 -13.03 0.97 -14.74
C LEU A 289 -13.73 0.16 -15.82
N PHE A 290 -13.76 0.67 -17.06
CA PHE A 290 -14.45 0.05 -18.17
C PHE A 290 -13.49 -0.73 -19.07
N ASN A 291 -13.89 -1.93 -19.47
CA ASN A 291 -13.18 -2.68 -20.49
C ASN A 291 -13.64 -2.17 -21.87
N GLU A 292 -12.73 -1.57 -22.62
CA GLU A 292 -13.00 -1.01 -23.95
C GLU A 292 -12.51 -1.87 -25.10
N ARG A 293 -11.97 -3.05 -24.77
CA ARG A 293 -11.51 -4.02 -25.76
C ARG A 293 -12.66 -4.61 -26.57
N LYS A 294 -12.35 -5.05 -27.78
CA LYS A 294 -13.32 -5.77 -28.63
C LYS A 294 -13.93 -6.96 -27.88
N GLY A 295 -15.24 -7.03 -27.82
CA GLY A 295 -15.98 -8.09 -27.12
C GLY A 295 -16.56 -7.65 -25.77
N SER A 296 -16.18 -6.47 -25.27
CA SER A 296 -16.90 -5.80 -24.20
C SER A 296 -18.07 -4.99 -24.76
N VAL A 297 -19.15 -4.89 -23.97
CA VAL A 297 -20.31 -4.05 -24.31
C VAL A 297 -19.95 -2.56 -24.39
N PHE A 298 -18.83 -2.12 -23.78
CA PHE A 298 -18.39 -0.73 -23.73
C PHE A 298 -17.43 -0.34 -24.87
N ALA A 299 -16.99 -1.29 -25.67
CA ALA A 299 -16.08 -1.02 -26.80
C ALA A 299 -16.67 0.01 -27.79
N GLY A 300 -16.00 1.17 -27.92
CA GLY A 300 -16.45 2.26 -28.78
C GLY A 300 -17.77 2.93 -28.38
N ARG A 301 -18.23 2.75 -27.12
CA ARG A 301 -19.53 3.27 -26.65
C ARG A 301 -19.39 4.21 -25.44
N PRO A 302 -18.81 5.42 -25.58
CA PRO A 302 -18.66 6.36 -24.46
C PRO A 302 -20.01 6.77 -23.84
N GLY A 303 -21.09 6.85 -24.63
CA GLY A 303 -22.43 7.15 -24.13
C GLY A 303 -22.98 6.07 -23.17
N LEU A 304 -22.61 4.79 -23.41
CA LEU A 304 -23.02 3.70 -22.51
C LEU A 304 -22.20 3.72 -21.22
N ARG A 305 -20.89 4.03 -21.27
CA ARG A 305 -20.05 4.24 -20.08
C ARG A 305 -20.55 5.40 -19.23
N ARG A 306 -20.91 6.51 -19.89
CA ARG A 306 -21.53 7.68 -19.24
C ARG A 306 -22.83 7.33 -18.54
N ALA A 307 -23.70 6.52 -19.18
CA ALA A 307 -24.95 6.08 -18.57
C ALA A 307 -24.70 5.22 -17.31
N VAL A 308 -23.72 4.32 -17.35
CA VAL A 308 -23.32 3.56 -16.13
C VAL A 308 -22.85 4.51 -15.02
N ALA A 309 -22.00 5.49 -15.33
CA ALA A 309 -21.54 6.47 -14.36
C ALA A 309 -22.70 7.34 -13.82
N GLN A 310 -23.68 7.71 -14.65
CA GLN A 310 -24.87 8.47 -14.22
C GLN A 310 -25.84 7.66 -13.35
N ALA A 311 -25.85 6.33 -13.46
CA ALA A 311 -26.67 5.48 -12.61
C ALA A 311 -26.15 5.39 -11.16
N VAL A 312 -24.89 5.73 -10.93
CA VAL A 312 -24.21 5.58 -9.64
C VAL A 312 -24.15 6.91 -8.92
N ASP A 313 -24.65 6.95 -7.69
CA ASP A 313 -24.46 8.06 -6.76
C ASP A 313 -23.13 7.83 -5.99
N PRO A 314 -22.09 8.68 -6.20
CA PRO A 314 -20.80 8.51 -5.52
C PRO A 314 -20.89 8.70 -4.00
N ASP A 315 -21.81 9.55 -3.51
CA ASP A 315 -22.00 9.74 -2.07
C ASP A 315 -22.62 8.48 -1.44
N ALA A 316 -23.65 7.91 -2.06
CA ALA A 316 -24.26 6.68 -1.61
C ALA A 316 -23.27 5.49 -1.70
N PHE A 317 -22.47 5.41 -2.78
CA PHE A 317 -21.40 4.41 -2.88
C PHE A 317 -20.38 4.56 -1.74
N THR A 318 -19.93 5.79 -1.48
CA THR A 318 -18.96 6.07 -0.39
C THR A 318 -19.54 5.63 0.96
N GLN A 319 -20.82 5.93 1.21
CA GLN A 319 -21.49 5.48 2.44
C GLN A 319 -21.52 3.95 2.57
N VAL A 320 -21.82 3.23 1.49
CA VAL A 320 -21.90 1.76 1.50
C VAL A 320 -20.52 1.11 1.58
N ALA A 321 -19.57 1.57 0.75
CA ALA A 321 -18.25 0.93 0.63
C ALA A 321 -17.31 1.23 1.80
N THR A 322 -17.55 2.33 2.56
CA THR A 322 -16.62 2.81 3.60
C THR A 322 -17.31 3.08 4.93
N ASN A 323 -18.61 2.72 5.07
CA ASN A 323 -19.44 3.10 6.22
C ASN A 323 -19.36 4.63 6.51
N GLY A 324 -19.29 5.45 5.44
CA GLY A 324 -19.24 6.92 5.52
C GLY A 324 -17.89 7.51 5.92
N ARG A 325 -16.81 6.72 5.99
CA ARG A 325 -15.46 7.18 6.38
C ARG A 325 -14.55 7.53 5.21
N GLY A 326 -14.97 7.21 4.01
CA GLY A 326 -14.29 7.59 2.78
C GLY A 326 -14.64 9.00 2.35
N GLN A 327 -14.01 9.44 1.28
CA GLN A 327 -14.32 10.71 0.61
C GLN A 327 -14.65 10.48 -0.86
N VAL A 328 -15.59 11.27 -1.41
CA VAL A 328 -15.92 11.20 -2.84
C VAL A 328 -14.74 11.71 -3.67
N LEU A 329 -14.32 10.91 -4.65
CA LEU A 329 -13.24 11.26 -5.56
C LEU A 329 -13.74 12.02 -6.79
N ARG A 330 -12.84 12.81 -7.38
CA ARG A 330 -13.09 13.58 -8.63
C ARG A 330 -12.10 13.22 -9.74
N SER A 331 -11.24 12.27 -9.47
CA SER A 331 -10.30 11.68 -10.43
C SER A 331 -9.94 10.28 -9.98
N VAL A 332 -9.05 9.60 -10.69
CA VAL A 332 -8.42 8.37 -10.23
C VAL A 332 -7.32 8.69 -9.21
N GLY A 333 -7.09 7.79 -8.28
CA GLY A 333 -6.15 7.99 -7.16
C GLY A 333 -6.77 8.74 -5.98
N SER A 334 -5.98 8.96 -4.94
CA SER A 334 -6.39 9.68 -3.72
C SER A 334 -6.62 11.17 -3.99
N ALA A 335 -7.53 11.80 -3.25
CA ALA A 335 -7.76 13.25 -3.31
C ALA A 335 -6.59 14.07 -2.77
N GLU A 336 -5.68 13.46 -2.01
CA GLU A 336 -4.49 14.09 -1.44
C GLU A 336 -3.31 14.20 -2.43
N LEU A 337 -3.45 13.58 -3.62
CA LEU A 337 -2.38 13.58 -4.61
C LEU A 337 -2.18 14.99 -5.21
N PRO A 338 -0.93 15.45 -5.37
CA PRO A 338 -0.67 16.71 -6.05
C PRO A 338 -1.26 16.76 -7.46
N CYS A 339 -1.85 17.91 -7.83
CA CYS A 339 -2.43 18.17 -9.15
C CYS A 339 -3.67 17.33 -9.50
N VAL A 340 -4.28 16.67 -8.52
CA VAL A 340 -5.54 15.94 -8.75
C VAL A 340 -6.64 16.91 -9.20
N ASN A 341 -7.53 16.43 -10.09
CA ASN A 341 -8.66 17.22 -10.55
C ASN A 341 -9.64 17.53 -9.41
N THR A 342 -10.08 18.78 -9.35
CA THR A 342 -11.10 19.24 -8.41
C THR A 342 -12.38 19.76 -9.10
N ASP A 343 -12.38 19.82 -10.44
CA ASP A 343 -13.52 20.28 -11.22
C ASP A 343 -14.57 19.17 -11.37
N THR A 344 -15.72 19.37 -10.77
CA THR A 344 -16.86 18.45 -10.84
C THR A 344 -17.60 18.51 -12.16
N SER A 345 -17.42 19.55 -12.98
CA SER A 345 -18.11 19.70 -14.26
C SER A 345 -17.67 18.68 -15.31
N LEU A 346 -16.48 18.06 -15.10
CA LEU A 346 -15.96 17.00 -15.94
C LEU A 346 -16.61 15.62 -15.66
N LEU A 347 -17.28 15.48 -14.51
CA LEU A 347 -17.87 14.22 -14.09
C LEU A 347 -19.27 14.05 -14.68
N PRO A 348 -19.67 12.83 -15.05
CA PRO A 348 -21.07 12.51 -15.30
C PRO A 348 -21.87 12.74 -14.03
N GLY A 349 -22.78 13.71 -14.01
CA GLY A 349 -23.65 13.93 -12.85
C GLY A 349 -24.56 12.74 -12.60
N TYR A 350 -24.95 12.49 -11.35
CA TYR A 350 -25.95 11.46 -10.99
C TYR A 350 -27.29 11.80 -11.63
N ASP A 351 -27.76 10.93 -12.55
CA ASP A 351 -29.05 11.02 -13.25
C ASP A 351 -29.54 9.61 -13.62
N PRO A 352 -30.15 8.88 -12.66
CA PRO A 352 -30.58 7.51 -12.88
C PRO A 352 -31.69 7.40 -13.94
N ASP A 353 -32.49 8.44 -14.14
CA ASP A 353 -33.56 8.46 -15.14
C ASP A 353 -32.98 8.55 -16.56
N ALA A 354 -31.95 9.37 -16.78
CA ALA A 354 -31.23 9.42 -18.04
C ALA A 354 -30.47 8.12 -18.28
N ALA A 355 -29.84 7.56 -17.25
CA ALA A 355 -29.15 6.28 -17.32
C ALA A 355 -30.09 5.13 -17.74
N GLY A 356 -31.28 5.04 -17.14
CA GLY A 356 -32.27 3.99 -17.42
C GLY A 356 -32.68 3.95 -18.89
N LYS A 357 -32.80 5.10 -19.56
CA LYS A 357 -33.13 5.17 -21.00
C LYS A 357 -32.08 4.54 -21.93
N VAL A 358 -30.84 4.42 -21.44
CA VAL A 358 -29.70 3.91 -22.21
C VAL A 358 -29.36 2.48 -21.81
N LEU A 359 -29.56 2.14 -20.51
CA LEU A 359 -29.16 0.85 -19.94
C LEU A 359 -30.23 -0.24 -20.05
N ASP A 360 -31.49 0.11 -20.37
CA ASP A 360 -32.59 -0.85 -20.46
C ASP A 360 -32.27 -2.01 -21.43
N GLY A 361 -32.33 -3.24 -20.91
CA GLY A 361 -32.02 -4.47 -21.64
C GLY A 361 -30.54 -4.71 -21.95
N VAL A 362 -29.62 -3.86 -21.50
CA VAL A 362 -28.17 -4.05 -21.72
C VAL A 362 -27.62 -5.09 -20.76
N THR A 363 -26.98 -6.14 -21.28
CA THR A 363 -26.25 -7.11 -20.42
C THR A 363 -24.87 -6.59 -20.10
N ILE A 364 -24.52 -6.52 -18.80
CA ILE A 364 -23.25 -6.04 -18.26
C ILE A 364 -22.60 -7.12 -17.38
N ARG A 365 -21.35 -7.48 -17.66
CA ARG A 365 -20.55 -8.38 -16.82
C ARG A 365 -19.74 -7.54 -15.84
N LEU A 366 -20.21 -7.45 -14.59
CA LEU A 366 -19.52 -6.79 -13.49
C LEU A 366 -18.67 -7.84 -12.77
N VAL A 367 -17.35 -7.59 -12.74
CA VAL A 367 -16.40 -8.43 -12.01
C VAL A 367 -15.79 -7.60 -10.90
N GLY A 368 -15.88 -8.07 -9.67
CA GLY A 368 -15.34 -7.39 -8.49
C GLY A 368 -14.44 -8.28 -7.66
N THR A 369 -13.67 -7.65 -6.76
CA THR A 369 -12.92 -8.37 -5.72
C THR A 369 -13.77 -8.55 -4.48
N ASN A 370 -13.61 -9.68 -3.77
CA ASN A 370 -14.27 -9.94 -2.49
C ASN A 370 -14.00 -8.86 -1.44
N GLN A 371 -12.88 -8.13 -1.56
CA GLN A 371 -12.55 -7.02 -0.66
C GLN A 371 -13.50 -5.82 -0.79
N LEU A 372 -14.19 -5.68 -1.93
CA LEU A 372 -15.15 -4.60 -2.21
C LEU A 372 -16.56 -5.16 -2.43
N GLU A 373 -16.90 -6.29 -1.82
CA GLU A 373 -18.15 -7.02 -2.08
C GLU A 373 -19.39 -6.13 -1.93
N GLN A 374 -19.50 -5.35 -0.84
CA GLN A 374 -20.63 -4.43 -0.62
C GLN A 374 -20.74 -3.36 -1.70
N GLY A 375 -19.60 -2.80 -2.13
CA GLY A 375 -19.54 -1.83 -3.23
C GLY A 375 -19.96 -2.47 -4.57
N ASN A 376 -19.51 -3.70 -4.84
CA ASN A 376 -19.87 -4.42 -6.07
C ASN A 376 -21.37 -4.72 -6.13
N GLU A 377 -21.97 -5.14 -5.01
CA GLU A 377 -23.42 -5.39 -4.91
C GLU A 377 -24.23 -4.10 -5.09
N TYR A 378 -23.77 -2.98 -4.47
CA TYR A 378 -24.39 -1.67 -4.69
C TYR A 378 -24.40 -1.28 -6.16
N ILE A 379 -23.26 -1.38 -6.85
CA ILE A 379 -23.16 -1.08 -8.29
C ILE A 379 -24.08 -2.00 -9.10
N ALA A 380 -24.09 -3.30 -8.80
CA ALA A 380 -24.96 -4.25 -9.48
C ALA A 380 -26.45 -3.90 -9.30
N GLU A 381 -26.85 -3.50 -8.09
CA GLU A 381 -28.24 -3.14 -7.78
C GLU A 381 -28.69 -1.87 -8.53
N VAL A 382 -27.91 -0.79 -8.47
CA VAL A 382 -28.28 0.46 -9.15
C VAL A 382 -28.35 0.31 -10.65
N LEU A 383 -27.47 -0.51 -11.26
CA LEU A 383 -27.52 -0.81 -12.69
C LEU A 383 -28.74 -1.67 -13.05
N ARG A 384 -29.12 -2.65 -12.22
CA ARG A 384 -30.37 -3.43 -12.40
C ARG A 384 -31.60 -2.54 -12.29
N ASN A 385 -31.61 -1.61 -11.31
CA ASN A 385 -32.69 -0.63 -11.16
C ASN A 385 -32.80 0.30 -12.38
N ALA A 386 -31.69 0.58 -13.05
CA ALA A 386 -31.65 1.28 -14.34
C ALA A 386 -32.00 0.40 -15.57
N GLY A 387 -32.47 -0.84 -15.37
CA GLY A 387 -32.93 -1.75 -16.42
C GLY A 387 -31.86 -2.65 -17.04
N ALA A 388 -30.62 -2.62 -16.58
CA ALA A 388 -29.57 -3.49 -17.11
C ALA A 388 -29.68 -4.94 -16.58
N ASP A 389 -29.28 -5.92 -17.41
CA ASP A 389 -29.10 -7.32 -17.00
C ASP A 389 -27.67 -7.52 -16.48
N VAL A 390 -27.47 -7.38 -15.15
CA VAL A 390 -26.14 -7.41 -14.55
C VAL A 390 -25.75 -8.80 -14.09
N LYS A 391 -24.63 -9.30 -14.62
CA LYS A 391 -23.99 -10.57 -14.22
C LYS A 391 -22.80 -10.25 -13.30
N LEU A 392 -23.05 -10.21 -11.99
CA LEU A 392 -22.00 -9.97 -10.99
C LEU A 392 -21.23 -11.26 -10.67
N ARG A 393 -19.89 -11.13 -10.56
CA ARG A 393 -19.00 -12.16 -10.02
C ARG A 393 -18.00 -11.49 -9.08
N ASN A 394 -18.01 -11.88 -7.80
CA ASN A 394 -16.97 -11.53 -6.84
C ASN A 394 -15.88 -12.62 -6.86
N LEU A 395 -14.63 -12.24 -6.97
CA LEU A 395 -13.46 -13.10 -7.10
C LEU A 395 -12.46 -12.77 -5.99
N ASP A 396 -11.57 -13.71 -5.66
CA ASP A 396 -10.38 -13.35 -4.90
C ASP A 396 -9.46 -12.41 -5.71
N ASN A 397 -8.54 -11.74 -5.02
CA ASN A 397 -7.68 -10.72 -5.64
C ASN A 397 -6.83 -11.26 -6.79
N ALA A 398 -6.33 -12.49 -6.70
CA ALA A 398 -5.48 -13.08 -7.72
C ALA A 398 -6.28 -13.37 -8.99
N GLN A 399 -7.44 -14.01 -8.85
CA GLN A 399 -8.37 -14.29 -9.95
C GLN A 399 -8.92 -13.01 -10.59
N TRP A 400 -9.29 -12.01 -9.76
CA TRP A 400 -9.73 -10.72 -10.25
C TRP A 400 -8.64 -10.02 -11.07
N SER A 401 -7.41 -10.00 -10.56
CA SER A 401 -6.27 -9.40 -11.26
C SER A 401 -6.00 -10.11 -12.58
N GLU A 402 -6.01 -11.44 -12.60
CA GLU A 402 -5.85 -12.24 -13.82
C GLU A 402 -6.92 -11.88 -14.86
N VAL A 403 -8.21 -11.94 -14.48
CA VAL A 403 -9.34 -11.66 -15.37
C VAL A 403 -9.30 -10.25 -15.93
N THR A 404 -8.91 -9.26 -15.12
CA THR A 404 -8.93 -7.83 -15.54
C THR A 404 -7.65 -7.39 -16.27
N SER A 405 -6.54 -8.13 -16.15
CA SER A 405 -5.23 -7.74 -16.72
C SER A 405 -4.83 -8.51 -17.97
N THR A 406 -5.42 -9.69 -18.25
CA THR A 406 -5.00 -10.53 -19.39
C THR A 406 -5.65 -10.17 -20.72
N GLY A 407 -6.30 -8.99 -20.84
CA GLY A 407 -6.97 -8.56 -22.07
C GLY A 407 -8.22 -9.38 -22.43
N GLY A 408 -8.69 -10.24 -21.51
CA GLY A 408 -9.78 -11.19 -21.74
C GLY A 408 -11.17 -10.56 -21.86
N ASN A 409 -12.06 -11.26 -22.58
CA ASN A 409 -13.47 -10.88 -22.77
C ASN A 409 -14.37 -11.28 -21.57
N GLY A 410 -13.79 -11.58 -20.39
CA GLY A 410 -14.52 -12.10 -19.23
C GLY A 410 -15.26 -11.07 -18.40
N TRP A 411 -15.10 -9.76 -18.68
CA TRP A 411 -15.62 -8.66 -17.92
C TRP A 411 -15.95 -7.45 -18.80
N ASP A 412 -16.83 -6.58 -18.32
CA ASP A 412 -17.18 -5.31 -18.97
C ASP A 412 -16.82 -4.12 -18.07
N VAL A 413 -17.16 -4.18 -16.79
CA VAL A 413 -16.85 -3.15 -15.79
C VAL A 413 -16.36 -3.79 -14.49
N THR A 414 -15.50 -3.09 -13.78
CA THR A 414 -15.02 -3.45 -12.44
C THR A 414 -14.91 -2.22 -11.56
N ILE A 415 -14.98 -2.40 -10.24
CA ILE A 415 -14.47 -1.39 -9.30
C ILE A 415 -12.96 -1.66 -9.18
N GLN A 416 -12.16 -0.71 -9.63
CA GLN A 416 -10.71 -0.72 -9.45
C GLN A 416 -10.38 -0.07 -8.12
N GLY A 417 -9.80 -0.83 -7.20
CA GLY A 417 -9.05 -0.27 -6.07
C GLY A 417 -7.64 0.09 -6.53
N ASP A 418 -7.24 1.33 -6.36
CA ASP A 418 -5.92 1.83 -6.72
C ASP A 418 -5.13 2.18 -5.47
N LEU A 419 -4.35 1.23 -4.97
CA LEU A 419 -3.35 1.47 -3.94
C LEU A 419 -2.17 2.21 -4.57
N ASN A 420 -2.08 3.51 -4.34
CA ASN A 420 -1.03 4.36 -4.89
C ASN A 420 0.14 4.53 -3.91
N VAL A 421 0.93 3.47 -3.76
CA VAL A 421 2.08 3.47 -2.82
C VAL A 421 3.16 4.49 -3.16
N VAL A 422 3.23 4.96 -4.42
CA VAL A 422 4.18 6.01 -4.84
C VAL A 422 3.73 7.38 -4.33
N GLY A 423 2.43 7.61 -4.22
CA GLY A 423 1.86 8.91 -3.88
C GLY A 423 1.97 9.93 -5.02
N THR A 424 1.86 9.48 -6.28
CA THR A 424 1.89 10.37 -7.46
C THR A 424 0.73 10.10 -8.39
N LEU A 425 0.16 11.15 -8.97
CA LEU A 425 -0.95 11.05 -9.90
C LEU A 425 -0.62 10.24 -11.17
N PRO A 426 0.59 10.34 -11.79
CA PRO A 426 0.98 9.50 -12.91
C PRO A 426 0.83 8.01 -12.65
N SER A 427 1.13 7.53 -11.43
CA SER A 427 0.96 6.13 -11.06
C SER A 427 -0.49 5.65 -11.21
N SER A 428 -1.47 6.47 -10.84
CA SER A 428 -2.90 6.18 -11.00
C SER A 428 -3.36 6.33 -12.44
N LEU A 429 -2.92 7.38 -13.15
CA LEU A 429 -3.29 7.64 -14.54
C LEU A 429 -2.85 6.53 -15.50
N LEU A 430 -1.70 5.91 -15.26
CA LEU A 430 -1.23 4.78 -16.06
C LEU A 430 -2.13 3.53 -15.99
N ARG A 431 -3.07 3.47 -15.06
CA ARG A 431 -4.07 2.38 -15.01
C ARG A 431 -5.22 2.58 -15.99
N VAL A 432 -5.42 3.80 -16.46
CA VAL A 432 -6.53 4.18 -17.37
C VAL A 432 -6.06 4.65 -18.74
N MET A 433 -4.78 4.95 -18.92
CA MET A 433 -4.20 5.38 -20.20
C MET A 433 -2.79 4.82 -20.40
N GLY A 434 -2.25 4.98 -21.62
CA GLY A 434 -0.95 4.45 -22.01
C GLY A 434 -1.02 2.99 -22.46
N PRO A 435 0.12 2.28 -22.52
CA PRO A 435 0.17 0.91 -23.01
C PRO A 435 -0.72 -0.01 -22.17
N ALA A 436 -1.44 -0.90 -22.86
CA ALA A 436 -2.31 -1.87 -22.21
C ALA A 436 -1.50 -2.93 -21.44
N THR A 437 -2.16 -3.63 -20.51
CA THR A 437 -1.48 -4.67 -19.70
C THR A 437 -0.91 -5.80 -20.55
N GLU A 438 -1.55 -6.16 -21.64
CA GLU A 438 -1.07 -7.15 -22.62
C GLU A 438 0.16 -6.68 -23.40
N ASP A 439 0.40 -5.37 -23.47
CA ASP A 439 1.56 -4.74 -24.12
C ASP A 439 2.65 -4.36 -23.09
N GLY A 440 2.57 -4.91 -21.88
CA GLY A 440 3.52 -4.66 -20.78
C GLY A 440 3.29 -3.35 -20.04
N GLY A 441 2.19 -2.63 -20.31
CA GLY A 441 1.77 -1.44 -19.59
C GLY A 441 0.92 -1.75 -18.35
N ARG A 442 0.24 -0.71 -17.84
CA ARG A 442 -0.65 -0.79 -16.68
C ARG A 442 -2.11 -0.50 -17.00
N ASN A 443 -2.41 -0.07 -18.21
CA ASN A 443 -3.75 0.29 -18.63
C ASN A 443 -4.65 -0.96 -18.76
N LYS A 444 -5.57 -1.11 -17.81
CA LYS A 444 -6.52 -2.24 -17.80
C LYS A 444 -7.73 -2.01 -18.69
N THR A 445 -8.02 -0.77 -19.10
CA THR A 445 -9.17 -0.47 -19.97
C THR A 445 -9.01 -1.04 -21.38
N GLY A 446 -7.77 -1.10 -21.88
CA GLY A 446 -7.47 -1.33 -23.28
C GLY A 446 -7.88 -0.16 -24.20
N ALA A 447 -8.29 0.98 -23.61
CA ALA A 447 -8.58 2.19 -24.36
C ALA A 447 -7.30 2.83 -24.90
N VAL A 448 -7.40 3.41 -26.09
CA VAL A 448 -6.34 4.24 -26.67
C VAL A 448 -6.74 5.71 -26.49
N ASP A 449 -6.26 6.32 -25.44
CA ASP A 449 -6.37 7.75 -25.17
C ASP A 449 -5.06 8.47 -25.53
N GLU A 450 -4.85 8.70 -26.81
CA GLU A 450 -3.63 9.35 -27.33
C GLU A 450 -3.43 10.76 -26.73
N LYS A 451 -4.53 11.55 -26.60
CA LYS A 451 -4.47 12.92 -26.06
C LYS A 451 -4.09 12.92 -24.59
N GLY A 452 -4.76 12.10 -23.78
CA GLY A 452 -4.48 11.97 -22.35
C GLY A 452 -3.07 11.44 -22.09
N TYR A 453 -2.67 10.38 -22.83
CA TYR A 453 -1.34 9.80 -22.67
C TYR A 453 -0.21 10.75 -23.10
N ALA A 454 -0.38 11.49 -24.22
CA ALA A 454 0.58 12.52 -24.62
C ALA A 454 0.72 13.64 -23.55
N ALA A 455 -0.39 14.03 -22.93
CA ALA A 455 -0.36 14.99 -21.83
C ALA A 455 0.35 14.42 -20.58
N LEU A 456 0.12 13.14 -20.25
CA LEU A 456 0.85 12.45 -19.19
C LEU A 456 2.35 12.39 -19.48
N GLN A 457 2.75 12.00 -20.70
CA GLN A 457 4.15 11.99 -21.10
C GLN A 457 4.79 13.39 -21.00
N GLN A 458 4.05 14.44 -21.39
CA GLN A 458 4.50 15.83 -21.19
C GLN A 458 4.70 16.17 -19.72
N ALA A 459 3.84 15.70 -18.83
CA ALA A 459 4.02 15.88 -17.39
C ALA A 459 5.29 15.17 -16.89
N MET A 460 5.58 13.98 -17.41
CA MET A 460 6.76 13.21 -17.02
C MET A 460 8.07 13.76 -17.62
N SER A 461 7.99 14.57 -18.68
CA SER A 461 9.16 15.18 -19.33
C SER A 461 9.54 16.57 -18.76
N THR A 462 8.89 17.05 -17.70
CA THR A 462 9.20 18.34 -17.07
C THR A 462 9.30 18.26 -15.56
N THR A 463 10.33 18.90 -15.02
CA THR A 463 10.54 19.07 -13.57
C THR A 463 9.92 20.38 -13.04
N ALA A 464 9.39 21.25 -13.92
CA ALA A 464 8.71 22.49 -13.54
C ALA A 464 7.30 22.19 -13.02
N ALA A 465 7.06 22.35 -11.71
CA ALA A 465 5.83 21.95 -11.02
C ALA A 465 4.55 22.47 -11.70
N ASP A 466 4.47 23.77 -12.00
CA ASP A 466 3.26 24.37 -12.64
C ASP A 466 2.96 23.77 -14.00
N LYS A 467 3.99 23.58 -14.85
CA LYS A 467 3.83 23.00 -16.19
C LYS A 467 3.41 21.54 -16.09
N ARG A 468 3.97 20.84 -15.12
CA ARG A 468 3.64 19.46 -14.82
C ARG A 468 2.19 19.33 -14.38
N CYS A 469 1.73 20.14 -13.41
CA CYS A 469 0.33 20.14 -12.98
C CYS A 469 -0.63 20.45 -14.12
N GLN A 470 -0.34 21.44 -14.97
CA GLN A 470 -1.16 21.73 -16.15
C GLN A 470 -1.25 20.56 -17.13
N ALA A 471 -0.15 19.82 -17.33
CA ALA A 471 -0.15 18.63 -18.17
C ALA A 471 -0.96 17.49 -17.54
N LEU A 472 -0.81 17.26 -16.23
CA LEU A 472 -1.60 16.26 -15.49
C LEU A 472 -3.09 16.58 -15.49
N GLN A 473 -3.48 17.86 -15.42
CA GLN A 473 -4.88 18.26 -15.54
C GLN A 473 -5.44 17.90 -16.92
N ARG A 474 -4.71 18.20 -18.01
CA ARG A 474 -5.13 17.82 -19.37
C ARG A 474 -5.24 16.30 -19.55
N ALA A 475 -4.37 15.53 -18.90
CA ALA A 475 -4.47 14.07 -18.94
C ALA A 475 -5.75 13.59 -18.24
N GLN A 476 -6.10 14.20 -17.10
CA GLN A 476 -7.33 13.88 -16.37
C GLN A 476 -8.58 14.30 -17.15
N GLU A 477 -8.60 15.51 -17.70
CA GLU A 477 -9.69 16.00 -18.57
C GLU A 477 -9.99 14.99 -19.69
N SER A 478 -8.94 14.45 -20.33
CA SER A 478 -9.11 13.54 -21.46
C SER A 478 -9.88 12.27 -21.09
N PHE A 479 -9.46 11.53 -20.07
CA PHE A 479 -10.14 10.28 -19.70
C PHE A 479 -11.51 10.52 -19.05
N LEU A 480 -11.69 11.65 -18.31
CA LEU A 480 -12.97 12.00 -17.70
C LEU A 480 -14.02 12.38 -18.75
N GLU A 481 -13.65 13.16 -19.77
CA GLU A 481 -14.54 13.47 -20.91
C GLU A 481 -14.97 12.21 -21.67
N ARG A 482 -14.05 11.26 -21.86
CA ARG A 482 -14.27 9.97 -22.54
C ARG A 482 -15.01 8.97 -21.66
N VAL A 483 -15.00 9.19 -20.34
CA VAL A 483 -15.50 8.25 -19.31
C VAL A 483 -14.81 6.87 -19.45
N ASP A 484 -13.49 6.85 -19.58
CA ASP A 484 -12.71 5.61 -19.58
C ASP A 484 -12.63 5.01 -18.15
N ALA A 485 -12.79 5.86 -17.15
CA ALA A 485 -13.04 5.53 -15.75
C ALA A 485 -14.01 6.54 -15.12
N ALA A 486 -14.74 6.13 -14.07
CA ALA A 486 -15.60 7.03 -13.30
C ALA A 486 -15.20 6.98 -11.81
N PRO A 487 -14.70 8.10 -11.25
CA PRO A 487 -14.31 8.19 -9.84
C PRO A 487 -15.48 7.87 -8.91
N LEU A 488 -15.21 7.21 -7.79
CA LEU A 488 -16.18 6.87 -6.76
C LEU A 488 -15.72 7.39 -5.38
N ALA A 489 -14.88 6.65 -4.68
CA ALA A 489 -14.52 6.95 -3.31
C ALA A 489 -13.04 6.70 -2.99
N GLY A 490 -12.47 7.50 -2.10
CA GLY A 490 -11.28 7.14 -1.34
C GLY A 490 -11.66 6.19 -0.21
N LEU A 491 -11.04 5.01 -0.18
CA LEU A 491 -11.28 4.02 0.85
C LEU A 491 -10.40 4.34 2.05
N ALA A 492 -11.01 4.48 3.22
CA ALA A 492 -10.31 4.82 4.44
C ALA A 492 -9.56 3.61 5.02
N GLU A 493 -8.33 3.84 5.45
CA GLU A 493 -7.58 3.00 6.37
C GLU A 493 -7.28 3.80 7.64
N ALA A 494 -7.43 3.18 8.80
CA ALA A 494 -7.13 3.80 10.08
C ALA A 494 -5.79 3.29 10.60
N ALA A 495 -4.85 4.20 10.90
CA ALA A 495 -3.74 3.90 11.79
C ALA A 495 -4.21 4.14 13.22
N VAL A 496 -4.14 3.11 14.07
CA VAL A 496 -4.56 3.19 15.47
C VAL A 496 -3.40 2.84 16.39
N SER A 497 -3.12 3.70 17.36
CA SER A 497 -2.08 3.47 18.36
C SER A 497 -2.58 3.77 19.77
N ALA A 498 -2.07 3.04 20.77
CA ALA A 498 -2.28 3.36 22.17
C ALA A 498 -1.60 4.70 22.53
N ASP A 499 -2.10 5.44 23.52
CA ASP A 499 -1.60 6.79 23.91
C ASP A 499 -0.10 6.85 24.19
N SER A 500 0.50 5.74 24.63
CA SER A 500 1.94 5.65 24.90
C SER A 500 2.80 5.44 23.65
N VAL A 501 2.18 5.27 22.47
CA VAL A 501 2.84 5.00 21.19
C VAL A 501 2.29 5.94 20.14
N SER A 502 3.14 6.44 19.28
CA SER A 502 2.72 7.18 18.08
C SER A 502 3.23 6.50 16.82
N ILE A 503 2.46 6.63 15.75
CA ILE A 503 2.84 6.33 14.37
C ILE A 503 2.37 7.50 13.51
N ARG A 504 3.16 7.87 12.49
CA ARG A 504 2.80 9.00 11.65
C ARG A 504 2.14 8.54 10.36
N THR A 505 1.08 9.24 10.01
CA THR A 505 0.51 9.26 8.68
C THR A 505 1.11 10.43 7.88
N LEU A 506 1.45 10.21 6.64
CA LEU A 506 2.07 11.18 5.74
C LEU A 506 1.19 11.32 4.49
N GLY A 507 0.17 12.19 4.58
CA GLY A 507 -0.88 12.26 3.57
C GLY A 507 -1.71 10.97 3.54
N ASP A 508 -1.61 10.24 2.45
CA ASP A 508 -2.30 8.96 2.23
C ASP A 508 -1.45 7.71 2.61
N TYR A 509 -0.36 7.87 3.39
CA TYR A 509 0.59 6.80 3.69
C TYR A 509 0.88 6.68 5.19
N ILE A 510 0.94 5.45 5.71
CA ILE A 510 1.35 5.13 7.09
C ILE A 510 2.82 4.69 7.08
N ASP A 511 3.70 5.40 7.82
CA ASP A 511 5.13 5.08 7.86
C ASP A 511 5.51 4.34 9.17
N PRO A 512 5.75 3.01 9.12
CA PRO A 512 6.08 2.23 10.31
C PRO A 512 7.44 2.58 10.95
N ALA A 513 8.37 3.16 10.19
CA ALA A 513 9.65 3.60 10.77
C ALA A 513 9.51 4.86 11.63
N THR A 514 8.31 5.47 11.67
CA THR A 514 7.99 6.60 12.56
C THR A 514 7.41 6.17 13.90
N ILE A 515 7.24 4.88 14.16
CA ILE A 515 6.76 4.38 15.46
C ILE A 515 7.67 4.89 16.57
N ARG A 516 7.07 5.51 17.60
CA ARG A 516 7.78 6.05 18.78
C ARG A 516 7.03 5.73 20.07
N ILE A 517 7.79 5.49 21.12
CA ILE A 517 7.28 5.46 22.48
C ILE A 517 7.24 6.91 22.96
N THR A 518 6.07 7.40 23.38
CA THR A 518 5.80 8.81 23.71
C THR A 518 5.51 9.05 25.18
N GLY A 519 5.19 8.02 25.94
CA GLY A 519 4.80 8.14 27.37
C GLY A 519 5.34 7.06 28.27
#